data_71fe85ae840722542d41d020b4c509c1
#
_entry.id   71fe85ae840722542d41d020b4c509c1
#
_cell.length_a   1.000
_cell.length_b   1.000
_cell.length_c   1.000
_cell.angle_alpha   90.00
_cell.angle_beta   90.00
_cell.angle_gamma   90.00
#
_symmetry.space_group_name_H-M   'P 1'
#
loop_
_entity.id
_entity.type
_entity.pdbx_description
1 polymer ?
#
loop_
_entity_poly.entity_id
_entity_poly.type
_entity_poly.pdbx_seq_one_letter_code
_entity_poly.pdbx_strand_id
1 'polypeptide(L)'
;MSIPFDPKELEITGHARNVPIFSFPTTPREAYKSAMNGAHVWQPYGAETGFFCPSVIPDNIARAFVFEGKPWGQPYTKAPDMFGINWVFVPKVGGSMEDPDYPHPLADVNDWKEKIKFPTPENWDWDASAALNKDYLNNGKANMFWFLNGMGFERLISFMGFEEAAVALIDEDQEDALRELLCALTDLHIKLVDLAIEAYGDGVTGFCVHDDWGSQKAPFFSVEAGREFFVPEWQRFTSYCKGKGKLVDLHSCGHIEAQIQNIVDGGWQSWTPMPMNDTHALYEKYGDKLIIGIVADKWDPNASEEEQFEAGKKFAEKFCRPGKVGAYSMYTGIPVTDAFARGIYETSRKLS
;
A
#
# COMPACT_ATOMS: atom_id res chain seq x y z
N MET A 1 16.57 2.48 20.29
CA MET A 1 17.52 1.68 21.09
C MET A 1 17.78 0.40 20.33
N SER A 2 19.05 0.08 20.03
CA SER A 2 19.39 -1.21 19.41
C SER A 2 19.17 -2.32 20.43
N ILE A 3 18.42 -3.35 20.05
CA ILE A 3 18.24 -4.56 20.87
C ILE A 3 19.39 -5.51 20.48
N PRO A 4 20.23 -5.99 21.42
CA PRO A 4 21.30 -6.92 21.10
C PRO A 4 20.77 -8.20 20.45
N PHE A 5 21.49 -8.73 19.47
CA PHE A 5 21.11 -9.97 18.78
C PHE A 5 21.32 -11.19 19.70
N ASP A 6 20.27 -12.02 19.85
CA ASP A 6 20.34 -13.32 20.52
C ASP A 6 20.12 -14.45 19.46
N PRO A 7 21.00 -15.46 19.36
CA PRO A 7 20.80 -16.59 18.46
C PRO A 7 19.45 -17.33 18.62
N LYS A 8 18.81 -17.24 19.77
CA LYS A 8 17.46 -17.80 20.00
C LYS A 8 16.39 -17.12 19.13
N GLU A 9 16.64 -15.88 18.71
CA GLU A 9 15.73 -15.19 17.77
C GLU A 9 15.54 -15.94 16.46
N LEU A 10 16.48 -16.82 16.06
CA LEU A 10 16.41 -17.59 14.83
C LEU A 10 15.49 -18.83 14.90
N GLU A 11 14.89 -19.09 16.06
CA GLU A 11 13.87 -20.12 16.19
C GLU A 11 12.61 -19.70 15.42
N ILE A 12 12.12 -20.57 14.51
CA ILE A 12 10.88 -20.35 13.78
C ILE A 12 9.72 -20.76 14.68
N THR A 13 8.86 -19.81 15.02
CA THR A 13 7.69 -20.01 15.88
C THR A 13 6.40 -20.25 15.09
N GLY A 14 6.43 -20.03 13.77
CA GLY A 14 5.29 -20.23 12.87
C GLY A 14 5.52 -19.62 11.50
N HIS A 15 4.46 -19.62 10.67
CA HIS A 15 4.45 -19.00 9.35
C HIS A 15 3.20 -18.14 9.17
N ALA A 16 3.34 -17.04 8.44
CA ALA A 16 2.22 -16.22 7.99
C ALA A 16 2.30 -16.05 6.46
N ARG A 17 1.30 -16.55 5.73
CA ARG A 17 1.31 -16.56 4.26
C ARG A 17 2.59 -17.20 3.69
N ASN A 18 3.03 -18.32 4.24
CA ASN A 18 4.28 -19.01 3.90
C ASN A 18 5.58 -18.23 4.20
N VAL A 19 5.50 -17.10 4.92
CA VAL A 19 6.68 -16.36 5.38
C VAL A 19 6.97 -16.75 6.83
N PRO A 20 8.23 -17.14 7.19
CA PRO A 20 8.56 -17.59 8.53
C PRO A 20 8.46 -16.45 9.55
N ILE A 21 7.97 -16.80 10.74
CA ILE A 21 7.95 -15.93 11.93
C ILE A 21 9.02 -16.46 12.87
N PHE A 22 10.00 -15.64 13.18
CA PHE A 22 11.05 -15.96 14.12
C PHE A 22 10.66 -15.59 15.55
N SER A 23 11.46 -16.03 16.52
CA SER A 23 11.34 -15.64 17.94
C SER A 23 11.81 -14.19 18.14
N PHE A 24 11.07 -13.25 17.56
CA PHE A 24 11.45 -11.83 17.51
C PHE A 24 11.65 -11.22 18.89
N PRO A 25 12.67 -10.32 19.07
CA PRO A 25 12.93 -9.65 20.35
C PRO A 25 11.90 -8.55 20.68
N THR A 26 11.07 -8.18 19.73
CA THR A 26 9.94 -7.24 19.86
C THR A 26 8.82 -7.65 18.92
N THR A 27 7.67 -6.98 18.98
CA THR A 27 6.58 -7.29 18.04
C THR A 27 6.94 -6.86 16.62
N PRO A 28 6.48 -7.60 15.59
CA PRO A 28 6.60 -7.19 14.19
C PRO A 28 6.09 -5.77 13.94
N ARG A 29 5.02 -5.36 14.63
CA ARG A 29 4.47 -3.99 14.58
C ARG A 29 5.49 -2.94 14.99
N GLU A 30 6.13 -3.12 16.14
CA GLU A 30 7.11 -2.14 16.63
C GLU A 30 8.38 -2.10 15.78
N ALA A 31 8.81 -3.24 15.26
CA ALA A 31 9.93 -3.28 14.32
C ALA A 31 9.62 -2.54 13.01
N TYR A 32 8.40 -2.74 12.46
CA TYR A 32 7.97 -2.04 11.25
C TYR A 32 7.82 -0.53 11.47
N LYS A 33 7.21 -0.12 12.60
CA LYS A 33 7.13 1.30 12.99
C LYS A 33 8.52 1.93 13.12
N SER A 34 9.48 1.19 13.71
CA SER A 34 10.86 1.65 13.82
C SER A 34 11.49 1.86 12.44
N ALA A 35 11.33 0.91 11.52
CA ALA A 35 11.84 1.03 10.15
C ALA A 35 11.24 2.24 9.43
N MET A 36 9.92 2.43 9.53
CA MET A 36 9.20 3.58 8.93
C MET A 36 9.63 4.94 9.50
N ASN A 37 10.27 4.95 10.65
CA ASN A 37 10.82 6.15 11.29
C ASN A 37 12.36 6.23 11.17
N GLY A 38 12.96 5.47 10.24
CA GLY A 38 14.38 5.55 9.90
C GLY A 38 15.33 4.80 10.83
N ALA A 39 14.83 3.97 11.75
CA ALA A 39 15.62 3.17 12.68
C ALA A 39 15.16 1.71 12.67
N HIS A 40 15.83 0.85 11.94
CA HIS A 40 15.42 -0.56 11.83
C HIS A 40 15.90 -1.41 13.02
N VAL A 41 15.09 -2.39 13.40
CA VAL A 41 15.48 -3.49 14.29
C VAL A 41 15.93 -4.69 13.45
N TRP A 42 15.25 -4.96 12.35
CA TRP A 42 15.62 -5.82 11.23
C TRP A 42 15.00 -5.30 9.94
N GLN A 43 15.50 -5.77 8.80
CA GLN A 43 14.94 -5.43 7.49
C GLN A 43 13.61 -6.12 7.26
N PRO A 44 12.52 -5.38 6.92
CA PRO A 44 11.23 -5.99 6.63
C PRO A 44 11.28 -6.97 5.45
N TYR A 45 10.69 -8.15 5.63
CA TYR A 45 10.66 -9.21 4.60
C TYR A 45 9.27 -9.84 4.39
N GLY A 46 8.22 -9.26 5.00
CA GLY A 46 6.82 -9.67 4.84
C GLY A 46 6.17 -10.31 6.08
N ALA A 47 6.94 -10.59 7.13
CA ALA A 47 6.39 -11.08 8.40
C ALA A 47 5.75 -9.94 9.24
N GLU A 48 6.12 -8.70 8.99
CA GLU A 48 5.85 -7.54 9.83
C GLU A 48 4.47 -6.95 9.61
N THR A 49 3.97 -7.02 8.37
CA THR A 49 2.73 -6.34 7.98
C THR A 49 1.55 -7.30 7.86
N GLY A 50 0.36 -6.77 8.06
CA GLY A 50 -0.93 -7.39 7.76
C GLY A 50 -1.75 -6.52 6.83
N PHE A 51 -2.42 -7.14 5.83
CA PHE A 51 -3.45 -6.44 5.08
C PHE A 51 -4.70 -6.33 5.92
N PHE A 52 -5.35 -5.19 5.87
CA PHE A 52 -6.67 -5.03 6.46
C PHE A 52 -7.55 -4.26 5.48
N CYS A 53 -8.47 -4.99 4.85
CA CYS A 53 -9.40 -4.51 3.84
C CYS A 53 -10.80 -4.93 4.28
N PRO A 54 -11.42 -4.25 5.29
CA PRO A 54 -12.69 -4.68 5.84
C PRO A 54 -13.84 -4.45 4.86
N SER A 55 -14.83 -5.36 4.90
CA SER A 55 -16.02 -5.31 4.06
C SER A 55 -16.96 -4.14 4.35
N VAL A 56 -16.77 -3.43 5.45
CA VAL A 56 -17.48 -2.18 5.74
C VAL A 56 -17.18 -1.09 4.70
N ILE A 57 -16.02 -1.15 4.03
CA ILE A 57 -15.69 -0.27 2.91
C ILE A 57 -16.21 -0.90 1.62
N PRO A 58 -17.19 -0.29 0.92
CA PRO A 58 -17.76 -0.87 -0.29
C PRO A 58 -16.74 -1.14 -1.40
N ASP A 59 -15.71 -0.31 -1.52
CA ASP A 59 -14.62 -0.46 -2.49
C ASP A 59 -13.88 -1.80 -2.34
N ASN A 60 -13.69 -2.29 -1.11
CA ASN A 60 -13.04 -3.57 -0.87
C ASN A 60 -13.87 -4.74 -1.42
N ILE A 61 -15.20 -4.65 -1.31
CA ILE A 61 -16.13 -5.61 -1.90
C ILE A 61 -16.10 -5.49 -3.43
N ALA A 62 -16.22 -4.27 -3.95
CA ALA A 62 -16.24 -4.01 -5.38
C ALA A 62 -14.97 -4.52 -6.08
N ARG A 63 -13.81 -4.32 -5.45
CA ARG A 63 -12.51 -4.81 -5.94
C ARG A 63 -12.26 -6.30 -5.70
N ALA A 64 -13.19 -7.02 -5.04
CA ALA A 64 -13.02 -8.42 -4.63
C ALA A 64 -11.77 -8.65 -3.77
N PHE A 65 -11.40 -7.69 -2.94
CA PHE A 65 -10.18 -7.67 -2.14
C PHE A 65 -10.52 -7.43 -0.66
N VAL A 66 -11.20 -8.40 -0.03
CA VAL A 66 -11.58 -8.34 1.38
C VAL A 66 -10.63 -9.21 2.21
N PHE A 67 -9.95 -8.58 3.18
CA PHE A 67 -9.07 -9.23 4.16
C PHE A 67 -9.45 -8.77 5.56
N GLU A 68 -10.15 -9.62 6.29
CA GLU A 68 -10.71 -9.33 7.61
C GLU A 68 -10.83 -10.60 8.47
N GLY A 69 -11.43 -10.48 9.65
CA GLY A 69 -11.58 -11.56 10.62
C GLY A 69 -12.37 -12.79 10.17
N LYS A 70 -13.13 -12.68 9.09
CA LYS A 70 -13.75 -13.83 8.43
C LYS A 70 -13.24 -13.96 7.00
N PRO A 71 -13.04 -15.20 6.52
CA PRO A 71 -12.82 -15.41 5.09
C PRO A 71 -13.98 -14.83 4.29
N TRP A 72 -13.67 -14.04 3.26
CA TRP A 72 -14.68 -13.53 2.34
C TRP A 72 -15.23 -14.68 1.50
N GLY A 73 -16.46 -15.09 1.81
CA GLY A 73 -17.10 -16.25 1.19
C GLY A 73 -17.84 -15.96 -0.11
N GLN A 74 -17.83 -14.73 -0.59
CA GLN A 74 -18.50 -14.36 -1.82
C GLN A 74 -17.60 -14.63 -3.03
N PRO A 75 -18.14 -15.20 -4.13
CA PRO A 75 -17.41 -15.26 -5.39
C PRO A 75 -17.17 -13.83 -5.91
N TYR A 76 -16.17 -13.68 -6.79
CA TYR A 76 -15.92 -12.42 -7.48
C TYR A 76 -17.14 -12.04 -8.31
N THR A 77 -17.93 -11.09 -7.82
CA THR A 77 -19.19 -10.64 -8.43
C THR A 77 -19.07 -9.17 -8.78
N LYS A 78 -19.94 -8.74 -9.72
CA LYS A 78 -20.14 -7.30 -9.94
C LYS A 78 -20.70 -6.68 -8.66
N ALA A 79 -20.02 -5.67 -8.14
CA ALA A 79 -20.47 -4.92 -6.98
C ALA A 79 -20.16 -3.43 -7.15
N PRO A 80 -21.02 -2.53 -6.66
CA PRO A 80 -20.74 -1.10 -6.66
C PRO A 80 -19.73 -0.75 -5.57
N ASP A 81 -18.87 0.23 -5.86
CA ASP A 81 -18.02 0.89 -4.88
C ASP A 81 -18.82 1.93 -4.06
N MET A 82 -18.13 2.70 -3.20
CA MET A 82 -18.77 3.71 -2.34
C MET A 82 -19.42 4.88 -3.10
N PHE A 83 -19.12 5.05 -4.38
CA PHE A 83 -19.72 6.04 -5.27
C PHE A 83 -20.79 5.44 -6.20
N GLY A 84 -21.04 4.14 -6.09
CA GLY A 84 -22.00 3.43 -6.91
C GLY A 84 -21.46 2.99 -8.28
N ILE A 85 -20.16 3.09 -8.50
CA ILE A 85 -19.49 2.58 -9.72
C ILE A 85 -19.38 1.07 -9.63
N ASN A 86 -19.87 0.37 -10.66
CA ASN A 86 -19.78 -1.09 -10.73
C ASN A 86 -18.38 -1.55 -11.14
N TRP A 87 -17.86 -2.54 -10.41
CA TRP A 87 -16.57 -3.18 -10.70
C TRP A 87 -16.76 -4.65 -11.06
N VAL A 88 -15.88 -5.15 -11.91
CA VAL A 88 -15.86 -6.55 -12.36
C VAL A 88 -14.48 -7.13 -12.09
N PHE A 89 -14.43 -8.25 -11.39
CA PHE A 89 -13.17 -8.99 -11.25
C PHE A 89 -12.84 -9.73 -12.54
N VAL A 90 -11.61 -9.55 -13.04
CA VAL A 90 -11.09 -10.18 -14.26
C VAL A 90 -10.04 -11.24 -13.88
N PRO A 91 -10.39 -12.53 -13.86
CA PRO A 91 -9.49 -13.60 -13.40
C PRO A 91 -8.16 -13.66 -14.17
N LYS A 92 -8.17 -13.32 -15.46
CA LYS A 92 -6.97 -13.35 -16.32
C LYS A 92 -5.88 -12.37 -15.86
N VAL A 93 -6.28 -11.23 -15.28
CA VAL A 93 -5.34 -10.21 -14.78
C VAL A 93 -5.18 -10.27 -13.28
N GLY A 94 -6.01 -11.05 -12.59
CA GLY A 94 -5.97 -11.17 -11.13
C GLY A 94 -6.40 -9.90 -10.39
N GLY A 95 -7.21 -9.05 -11.04
CA GLY A 95 -7.66 -7.76 -10.50
C GLY A 95 -9.04 -7.37 -11.00
N SER A 96 -9.57 -6.29 -10.47
CA SER A 96 -10.86 -5.73 -10.86
C SER A 96 -10.68 -4.46 -11.69
N MET A 97 -11.60 -4.23 -12.58
CA MET A 97 -11.72 -3.01 -13.39
C MET A 97 -13.17 -2.51 -13.35
N GLU A 98 -13.39 -1.28 -13.76
CA GLU A 98 -14.75 -0.76 -13.94
C GLU A 98 -15.50 -1.64 -14.91
N ASP A 99 -16.81 -1.80 -14.65
CA ASP A 99 -17.66 -2.58 -15.55
C ASP A 99 -17.79 -1.87 -16.90
N PRO A 100 -17.28 -2.45 -18.01
CA PRO A 100 -17.32 -1.80 -19.33
C PRO A 100 -18.73 -1.62 -19.88
N ASP A 101 -19.71 -2.32 -19.32
CA ASP A 101 -21.13 -2.18 -19.70
C ASP A 101 -21.83 -1.03 -18.93
N TYR A 102 -21.10 -0.36 -18.00
CA TYR A 102 -21.63 0.70 -17.16
C TYR A 102 -21.05 2.06 -17.59
N PRO A 103 -21.90 3.04 -17.92
CA PRO A 103 -21.41 4.36 -18.33
C PRO A 103 -20.74 5.09 -17.15
N HIS A 104 -19.63 5.75 -17.43
CA HIS A 104 -19.00 6.62 -16.45
C HIS A 104 -19.92 7.81 -16.12
N PRO A 105 -20.01 8.22 -14.85
CA PRO A 105 -20.89 9.31 -14.44
C PRO A 105 -20.47 10.69 -14.95
N LEU A 106 -19.17 10.90 -15.23
CA LEU A 106 -18.63 12.17 -15.69
C LEU A 106 -18.09 12.06 -17.12
N ALA A 107 -18.46 13.00 -17.98
CA ALA A 107 -17.79 13.29 -19.24
C ALA A 107 -16.88 14.53 -19.14
N ASP A 108 -17.20 15.42 -18.19
CA ASP A 108 -16.48 16.67 -17.91
C ASP A 108 -16.44 16.84 -16.38
N VAL A 109 -15.24 17.13 -15.83
CA VAL A 109 -15.10 17.25 -14.38
C VAL A 109 -15.85 18.47 -13.81
N ASN A 110 -16.16 19.50 -14.62
CA ASN A 110 -16.97 20.63 -14.20
C ASN A 110 -18.37 20.23 -13.65
N ASP A 111 -18.87 19.08 -14.09
CA ASP A 111 -20.18 18.56 -13.65
C ASP A 111 -20.12 17.75 -12.33
N TRP A 112 -18.95 17.59 -11.70
CA TRP A 112 -18.76 16.64 -10.60
C TRP A 112 -19.72 16.84 -9.43
N LYS A 113 -20.03 18.10 -9.08
CA LYS A 113 -20.93 18.43 -7.95
C LYS A 113 -22.37 17.95 -8.18
N GLU A 114 -22.77 17.88 -9.44
CA GLU A 114 -24.10 17.40 -9.81
C GLU A 114 -24.14 15.88 -9.97
N LYS A 115 -23.10 15.30 -10.57
CA LYS A 115 -23.07 13.90 -11.03
C LYS A 115 -22.52 12.94 -9.99
N ILE A 116 -21.53 13.34 -9.18
CA ILE A 116 -20.90 12.47 -8.18
C ILE A 116 -21.60 12.61 -6.84
N LYS A 117 -22.11 11.49 -6.35
CA LYS A 117 -22.75 11.42 -5.03
C LYS A 117 -21.75 10.90 -4.01
N PHE A 118 -21.27 11.79 -3.15
CA PHE A 118 -20.38 11.41 -2.06
C PHE A 118 -21.12 10.53 -1.03
N PRO A 119 -20.46 9.46 -0.54
CA PRO A 119 -21.05 8.61 0.49
C PRO A 119 -21.15 9.33 1.84
N THR A 120 -21.98 8.78 2.72
CA THR A 120 -22.04 9.17 4.14
C THR A 120 -21.48 8.01 4.97
N PRO A 121 -20.14 7.91 5.11
CA PRO A 121 -19.49 6.75 5.73
C PRO A 121 -19.81 6.61 7.22
N GLU A 122 -20.30 7.66 7.89
CA GLU A 122 -20.78 7.61 9.27
C GLU A 122 -21.97 6.67 9.45
N ASN A 123 -22.73 6.40 8.38
CA ASN A 123 -23.87 5.49 8.40
C ASN A 123 -23.51 4.02 8.19
N TRP A 124 -22.23 3.70 7.97
CA TRP A 124 -21.78 2.32 7.81
C TRP A 124 -21.67 1.62 9.16
N ASP A 125 -21.80 0.28 9.17
CA ASP A 125 -21.81 -0.51 10.42
C ASP A 125 -20.37 -0.75 10.93
N TRP A 126 -19.74 0.31 11.41
CA TRP A 126 -18.39 0.28 11.97
C TRP A 126 -18.32 -0.57 13.24
N ASP A 127 -19.37 -0.57 14.08
CA ASP A 127 -19.40 -1.34 15.31
C ASP A 127 -19.38 -2.84 15.04
N ALA A 128 -20.20 -3.32 14.09
CA ALA A 128 -20.16 -4.73 13.68
C ALA A 128 -18.82 -5.10 13.06
N SER A 129 -18.25 -4.22 12.25
CA SER A 129 -16.93 -4.45 11.65
C SER A 129 -15.82 -4.48 12.71
N ALA A 130 -15.85 -3.60 13.70
CA ALA A 130 -14.90 -3.60 14.81
C ALA A 130 -14.98 -4.89 15.63
N ALA A 131 -16.19 -5.33 15.96
CA ALA A 131 -16.43 -6.58 16.69
C ALA A 131 -15.90 -7.79 15.91
N LEU A 132 -16.17 -7.84 14.60
CA LEU A 132 -15.70 -8.91 13.70
C LEU A 132 -14.16 -8.99 13.66
N ASN A 133 -13.50 -7.85 13.66
CA ASN A 133 -12.07 -7.75 13.35
C ASN A 133 -11.16 -7.68 14.59
N LYS A 134 -11.72 -7.65 15.79
CA LYS A 134 -10.97 -7.51 17.04
C LYS A 134 -9.80 -8.49 17.16
N ASP A 135 -10.06 -9.79 16.96
CA ASP A 135 -9.03 -10.82 17.08
C ASP A 135 -8.08 -10.82 15.88
N TYR A 136 -8.60 -10.54 14.68
CA TYR A 136 -7.79 -10.42 13.47
C TYR A 136 -6.72 -9.32 13.59
N LEU A 137 -7.06 -8.20 14.19
CA LEU A 137 -6.15 -7.07 14.37
C LEU A 137 -5.22 -7.20 15.59
N ASN A 138 -5.52 -8.15 16.51
CA ASN A 138 -4.69 -8.43 17.68
C ASN A 138 -3.62 -9.50 17.39
N ASN A 139 -2.86 -9.33 16.31
CA ASN A 139 -1.90 -10.31 15.78
C ASN A 139 -0.42 -9.89 15.96
N GLY A 140 -0.15 -8.76 16.62
CA GLY A 140 1.20 -8.23 16.82
C GLY A 140 1.86 -7.65 15.56
N LYS A 141 1.16 -7.61 14.41
CA LYS A 141 1.64 -7.06 13.15
C LYS A 141 1.27 -5.59 12.97
N ALA A 142 1.98 -4.93 12.06
CA ALA A 142 1.57 -3.65 11.53
C ALA A 142 0.43 -3.86 10.53
N ASN A 143 -0.81 -3.83 11.02
CA ASN A 143 -1.97 -3.96 10.16
C ASN A 143 -2.18 -2.64 9.42
N MET A 144 -2.03 -2.68 8.09
CA MET A 144 -2.25 -1.55 7.21
C MET A 144 -3.68 -1.60 6.67
N PHE A 145 -4.45 -0.54 6.94
CA PHE A 145 -5.79 -0.37 6.38
C PHE A 145 -5.66 0.13 4.94
N TRP A 146 -6.27 -0.58 3.99
CA TRP A 146 -6.15 -0.27 2.57
C TRP A 146 -7.34 0.50 2.03
N PHE A 147 -7.05 1.57 1.32
CA PHE A 147 -7.97 2.26 0.42
C PHE A 147 -7.68 1.80 -1.02
N LEU A 148 -8.57 0.98 -1.59
CA LEU A 148 -8.28 0.24 -2.83
C LEU A 148 -8.52 0.99 -4.14
N ASN A 149 -9.31 2.05 -4.13
CA ASN A 149 -9.57 2.84 -5.34
C ASN A 149 -8.89 4.21 -5.30
N GLY A 150 -8.01 4.40 -4.34
CA GLY A 150 -7.26 5.63 -4.19
C GLY A 150 -8.12 6.88 -3.98
N MET A 151 -7.45 8.02 -4.05
CA MET A 151 -8.07 9.34 -3.96
C MET A 151 -7.54 10.28 -5.05
N GLY A 152 -6.84 9.71 -6.04
CA GLY A 152 -6.19 10.42 -7.13
C GLY A 152 -6.64 9.92 -8.50
N PHE A 153 -5.67 9.53 -9.33
CA PHE A 153 -5.91 9.26 -10.74
C PHE A 153 -6.78 8.02 -10.99
N GLU A 154 -6.60 6.93 -10.22
CA GLU A 154 -7.45 5.75 -10.37
C GLU A 154 -8.92 6.07 -10.07
N ARG A 155 -9.17 6.95 -9.09
CA ARG A 155 -10.54 7.40 -8.79
C ARG A 155 -11.12 8.25 -9.92
N LEU A 156 -10.31 9.11 -10.56
CA LEU A 156 -10.75 9.86 -11.76
C LEU A 156 -11.10 8.92 -12.90
N ILE A 157 -10.28 7.88 -13.14
CA ILE A 157 -10.59 6.86 -14.15
C ILE A 157 -11.97 6.24 -13.89
N SER A 158 -12.27 5.89 -12.62
CA SER A 158 -13.56 5.27 -12.29
C SER A 158 -14.76 6.21 -12.54
N PHE A 159 -14.56 7.51 -12.45
CA PHE A 159 -15.61 8.50 -12.72
C PHE A 159 -15.77 8.87 -14.19
N MET A 160 -14.67 8.91 -14.95
CA MET A 160 -14.64 9.54 -16.29
C MET A 160 -14.22 8.58 -17.39
N GLY A 161 -13.60 7.44 -17.06
CA GLY A 161 -12.83 6.66 -18.01
C GLY A 161 -11.39 7.18 -18.14
N PHE A 162 -10.52 6.39 -18.76
CA PHE A 162 -9.10 6.68 -18.81
C PHE A 162 -8.78 7.93 -19.67
N GLU A 163 -9.41 8.05 -20.84
CA GLU A 163 -9.11 9.12 -21.80
C GLU A 163 -9.52 10.48 -21.23
N GLU A 164 -10.74 10.60 -20.75
CA GLU A 164 -11.28 11.82 -20.16
C GLU A 164 -10.54 12.21 -18.88
N ALA A 165 -10.18 11.24 -18.02
CA ALA A 165 -9.37 11.49 -16.84
C ALA A 165 -7.97 12.03 -17.17
N ALA A 166 -7.36 11.51 -18.26
CA ALA A 166 -6.06 12.02 -18.70
C ALA A 166 -6.18 13.42 -19.33
N VAL A 167 -7.25 13.71 -20.06
CA VAL A 167 -7.52 15.02 -20.65
C VAL A 167 -7.76 16.06 -19.54
N ALA A 168 -8.51 15.73 -18.50
CA ALA A 168 -8.80 16.63 -17.39
C ALA A 168 -7.53 17.14 -16.67
N LEU A 169 -6.40 16.40 -16.74
CA LEU A 169 -5.12 16.83 -16.17
C LEU A 169 -4.37 17.87 -17.01
N ILE A 170 -4.82 18.17 -18.22
CA ILE A 170 -4.16 19.11 -19.16
C ILE A 170 -5.14 20.14 -19.74
N ASP A 171 -6.41 20.07 -19.37
CA ASP A 171 -7.45 20.98 -19.84
C ASP A 171 -7.61 22.15 -18.86
N GLU A 172 -7.16 23.34 -19.26
CA GLU A 172 -7.22 24.54 -18.43
C GLU A 172 -8.67 24.92 -18.05
N ASP A 173 -9.67 24.55 -18.87
CA ASP A 173 -11.08 24.84 -18.59
C ASP A 173 -11.64 23.93 -17.48
N GLN A 174 -10.97 22.83 -17.15
CA GLN A 174 -11.37 21.88 -16.11
C GLN A 174 -10.52 21.97 -14.83
N GLU A 175 -9.45 22.75 -14.83
CA GLU A 175 -8.45 22.77 -13.75
C GLU A 175 -9.06 23.06 -12.38
N ASP A 176 -9.85 24.11 -12.24
CA ASP A 176 -10.44 24.50 -10.95
C ASP A 176 -11.39 23.42 -10.40
N ALA A 177 -12.23 22.86 -11.26
CA ALA A 177 -13.15 21.80 -10.88
C ALA A 177 -12.43 20.51 -10.50
N LEU A 178 -11.33 20.18 -11.19
CA LEU A 178 -10.48 19.03 -10.87
C LEU A 178 -9.84 19.19 -9.47
N ARG A 179 -9.29 20.37 -9.18
CA ARG A 179 -8.72 20.66 -7.85
C ARG A 179 -9.78 20.55 -6.75
N GLU A 180 -10.98 21.09 -6.98
CA GLU A 180 -12.08 20.97 -6.02
C GLU A 180 -12.50 19.51 -5.79
N LEU A 181 -12.59 18.71 -6.84
CA LEU A 181 -12.94 17.29 -6.73
C LEU A 181 -11.88 16.51 -5.96
N LEU A 182 -10.59 16.69 -6.28
CA LEU A 182 -9.48 16.04 -5.59
C LEU A 182 -9.44 16.44 -4.10
N CYS A 183 -9.68 17.72 -3.80
CA CYS A 183 -9.80 18.21 -2.43
C CYS A 183 -10.95 17.51 -1.68
N ALA A 184 -12.14 17.40 -2.29
CA ALA A 184 -13.29 16.72 -1.69
C ALA A 184 -13.04 15.21 -1.48
N LEU A 185 -12.32 14.55 -2.40
CA LEU A 185 -11.92 13.14 -2.25
C LEU A 185 -10.94 12.96 -1.08
N THR A 186 -10.00 13.88 -0.94
CA THR A 186 -9.06 13.88 0.20
C THR A 186 -9.80 14.09 1.52
N ASP A 187 -10.77 15.02 1.60
CA ASP A 187 -11.59 15.23 2.79
C ASP A 187 -12.38 13.98 3.17
N LEU A 188 -12.94 13.27 2.18
CA LEU A 188 -13.60 11.99 2.41
C LEU A 188 -12.65 10.95 3.00
N HIS A 189 -11.43 10.82 2.45
CA HIS A 189 -10.46 9.85 2.95
C HIS A 189 -9.95 10.20 4.35
N ILE A 190 -9.77 11.48 4.65
CA ILE A 190 -9.45 11.96 6.01
C ILE A 190 -10.59 11.58 6.99
N LYS A 191 -11.84 11.74 6.60
CA LYS A 191 -13.00 11.31 7.40
C LYS A 191 -13.00 9.79 7.61
N LEU A 192 -12.68 8.99 6.57
CA LEU A 192 -12.56 7.54 6.68
C LEU A 192 -11.42 7.12 7.61
N VAL A 193 -10.31 7.88 7.64
CA VAL A 193 -9.22 7.68 8.60
C VAL A 193 -9.71 7.85 10.04
N ASP A 194 -10.48 8.91 10.34
CA ASP A 194 -11.03 9.13 11.69
C ASP A 194 -11.96 8.01 12.10
N LEU A 195 -12.90 7.61 11.24
CA LEU A 195 -13.84 6.52 11.52
C LEU A 195 -13.11 5.18 11.72
N ALA A 196 -12.08 4.89 10.93
CA ALA A 196 -11.27 3.69 11.09
C ALA A 196 -10.46 3.71 12.40
N ILE A 197 -9.93 4.87 12.81
CA ILE A 197 -9.24 5.03 14.09
C ILE A 197 -10.20 4.85 15.24
N GLU A 198 -11.40 5.43 15.17
CA GLU A 198 -12.45 5.28 16.19
C GLU A 198 -12.86 3.80 16.34
N ALA A 199 -13.11 3.11 15.22
CA ALA A 199 -13.59 1.73 15.23
C ALA A 199 -12.52 0.72 15.66
N TYR A 200 -11.27 0.87 15.19
CA TYR A 200 -10.23 -0.17 15.33
C TYR A 200 -9.07 0.22 16.25
N GLY A 201 -8.96 1.47 16.64
CA GLY A 201 -7.92 1.97 17.56
C GLY A 201 -6.49 1.61 17.14
N ASP A 202 -5.74 1.03 18.06
CA ASP A 202 -4.36 0.58 17.83
C ASP A 202 -4.25 -0.69 16.99
N GLY A 203 -5.37 -1.35 16.67
CA GLY A 203 -5.41 -2.48 15.75
C GLY A 203 -4.96 -2.08 14.34
N VAL A 204 -5.27 -0.85 13.91
CA VAL A 204 -4.80 -0.26 12.65
C VAL A 204 -3.52 0.55 12.91
N THR A 205 -2.40 0.11 12.34
CA THR A 205 -1.09 0.74 12.51
C THR A 205 -0.88 1.89 11.52
N GLY A 206 -1.46 1.79 10.35
CA GLY A 206 -1.32 2.78 9.29
C GLY A 206 -2.30 2.58 8.16
N PHE A 207 -2.21 3.45 7.16
CA PHE A 207 -3.04 3.46 5.98
C PHE A 207 -2.19 3.24 4.72
N CYS A 208 -2.65 2.35 3.86
CA CYS A 208 -2.09 2.15 2.53
C CYS A 208 -3.10 2.65 1.50
N VAL A 209 -2.66 3.52 0.60
CA VAL A 209 -3.47 3.94 -0.55
C VAL A 209 -3.00 3.18 -1.77
N HIS A 210 -3.95 2.55 -2.46
CA HIS A 210 -3.75 1.95 -3.77
C HIS A 210 -4.28 2.93 -4.81
N ASP A 211 -3.40 3.44 -5.67
CA ASP A 211 -3.75 4.41 -6.70
C ASP A 211 -2.85 4.17 -7.93
N ASP A 212 -3.41 3.60 -8.99
CA ASP A 212 -2.62 3.17 -10.14
C ASP A 212 -2.30 4.35 -11.07
N TRP A 213 -1.00 4.60 -11.27
CA TRP A 213 -0.48 5.77 -12.01
C TRP A 213 0.25 5.43 -13.30
N GLY A 214 0.34 4.17 -13.64
CA GLY A 214 1.12 3.79 -14.80
C GLY A 214 0.74 2.47 -15.45
N SER A 215 1.07 2.39 -16.73
CA SER A 215 1.05 1.16 -17.52
C SER A 215 2.33 0.34 -17.27
N GLN A 216 2.45 -0.79 -17.96
CA GLN A 216 3.69 -1.59 -17.96
C GLN A 216 4.91 -0.83 -18.54
N LYS A 217 4.71 0.31 -19.21
CA LYS A 217 5.76 1.00 -19.98
C LYS A 217 6.06 2.42 -19.47
N ALA A 218 5.06 3.13 -18.96
CA ALA A 218 5.19 4.54 -18.59
C ALA A 218 4.08 4.98 -17.64
N PRO A 219 4.29 6.08 -16.89
CA PRO A 219 3.23 6.75 -16.13
C PRO A 219 2.08 7.18 -17.05
N PHE A 220 0.88 7.29 -16.48
CA PHE A 220 -0.31 7.76 -17.18
C PHE A 220 -0.37 9.29 -17.33
N PHE A 221 0.39 10.00 -16.50
CA PHE A 221 0.45 11.46 -16.50
C PHE A 221 1.90 11.95 -16.28
N SER A 222 2.15 13.21 -16.63
CA SER A 222 3.47 13.81 -16.48
C SER A 222 3.86 14.01 -15.02
N VAL A 223 5.16 14.18 -14.75
CA VAL A 223 5.66 14.51 -13.41
C VAL A 223 5.10 15.85 -12.94
N GLU A 224 4.97 16.80 -13.86
CA GLU A 224 4.43 18.13 -13.61
C GLU A 224 2.96 18.05 -13.19
N ALA A 225 2.11 17.33 -13.92
CA ALA A 225 0.71 17.12 -13.56
C ALA A 225 0.57 16.42 -12.19
N GLY A 226 1.41 15.40 -11.94
CA GLY A 226 1.44 14.75 -10.63
C GLY A 226 1.78 15.70 -9.50
N ARG A 227 2.77 16.57 -9.71
CA ARG A 227 3.18 17.58 -8.73
C ARG A 227 2.10 18.63 -8.50
N GLU A 228 1.42 19.01 -9.54
CA GLU A 228 0.43 20.07 -9.51
C GLU A 228 -0.88 19.65 -8.86
N PHE A 229 -1.42 18.50 -9.25
CA PHE A 229 -2.75 18.07 -8.84
C PHE A 229 -2.74 17.14 -7.64
N PHE A 230 -1.80 16.18 -7.57
CA PHE A 230 -1.87 15.13 -6.58
C PHE A 230 -0.99 15.38 -5.35
N VAL A 231 0.21 15.92 -5.51
CA VAL A 231 1.14 16.13 -4.38
C VAL A 231 0.52 16.98 -3.25
N PRO A 232 -0.19 18.10 -3.51
CA PRO A 232 -0.81 18.87 -2.44
C PRO A 232 -1.81 18.06 -1.61
N GLU A 233 -2.63 17.25 -2.28
CA GLU A 233 -3.64 16.43 -1.63
C GLU A 233 -3.01 15.26 -0.86
N TRP A 234 -1.96 14.64 -1.41
CA TRP A 234 -1.19 13.63 -0.67
C TRP A 234 -0.53 14.21 0.57
N GLN A 235 0.03 15.41 0.50
CA GLN A 235 0.59 16.09 1.68
C GLN A 235 -0.46 16.32 2.76
N ARG A 236 -1.67 16.71 2.40
CA ARG A 236 -2.79 16.86 3.34
C ARG A 236 -3.11 15.53 4.02
N PHE A 237 -3.32 14.48 3.23
CA PHE A 237 -3.65 13.14 3.72
C PHE A 237 -2.53 12.55 4.59
N THR A 238 -1.30 12.51 4.08
CA THR A 238 -0.17 11.89 4.79
C THR A 238 0.19 12.64 6.07
N SER A 239 0.13 13.99 6.05
CA SER A 239 0.35 14.80 7.24
C SER A 239 -0.72 14.57 8.30
N TYR A 240 -1.98 14.43 7.86
CA TYR A 240 -3.08 14.11 8.77
C TYR A 240 -2.88 12.76 9.45
N CYS A 241 -2.64 11.70 8.69
CA CYS A 241 -2.41 10.36 9.23
C CYS A 241 -1.22 10.33 10.20
N LYS A 242 -0.10 10.95 9.81
CA LYS A 242 1.09 11.06 10.68
C LYS A 242 0.82 11.86 11.93
N GLY A 243 0.01 12.92 11.87
CA GLY A 243 -0.47 13.69 13.01
C GLY A 243 -1.29 12.86 14.01
N LYS A 244 -1.95 11.81 13.55
CA LYS A 244 -2.66 10.81 14.38
C LYS A 244 -1.76 9.65 14.84
N GLY A 245 -0.45 9.69 14.55
CA GLY A 245 0.50 8.63 14.90
C GLY A 245 0.38 7.38 14.01
N LYS A 246 -0.25 7.50 12.84
CA LYS A 246 -0.45 6.39 11.89
C LYS A 246 0.58 6.45 10.76
N LEU A 247 1.04 5.27 10.32
CA LEU A 247 1.93 5.13 9.17
C LEU A 247 1.18 5.36 7.86
N VAL A 248 1.93 5.75 6.82
CA VAL A 248 1.37 5.95 5.47
C VAL A 248 2.22 5.23 4.43
N ASP A 249 1.57 4.38 3.66
CA ASP A 249 2.15 3.57 2.60
C ASP A 249 1.41 3.83 1.28
N LEU A 250 2.13 3.76 0.17
CA LEU A 250 1.57 3.87 -1.18
C LEU A 250 1.82 2.58 -1.95
N HIS A 251 0.77 2.08 -2.59
CA HIS A 251 0.92 1.13 -3.69
C HIS A 251 0.40 1.73 -4.97
N SER A 252 1.17 1.59 -6.03
CA SER A 252 0.76 1.90 -7.39
C SER A 252 1.27 0.84 -8.34
N CYS A 253 0.39 0.32 -9.17
CA CYS A 253 0.81 -0.49 -10.31
C CYS A 253 1.54 0.37 -11.36
N GLY A 254 2.24 -0.33 -12.26
CA GLY A 254 2.85 0.26 -13.44
C GLY A 254 4.31 0.70 -13.27
N HIS A 255 4.86 1.15 -14.39
CA HIS A 255 6.20 1.71 -14.50
C HIS A 255 6.14 3.21 -14.19
N ILE A 256 6.29 3.56 -12.92
CA ILE A 256 6.09 4.92 -12.40
C ILE A 256 7.33 5.52 -11.73
N GLU A 257 8.51 4.96 -11.96
CA GLU A 257 9.76 5.41 -11.33
C GLU A 257 10.04 6.92 -11.55
N ALA A 258 9.55 7.50 -12.65
CA ALA A 258 9.64 8.94 -12.89
C ALA A 258 8.88 9.78 -11.84
N GLN A 259 7.85 9.22 -11.20
CA GLN A 259 7.03 9.89 -10.18
C GLN A 259 7.62 9.81 -8.77
N ILE A 260 8.74 9.13 -8.55
CA ILE A 260 9.29 8.87 -7.21
C ILE A 260 9.51 10.14 -6.38
N GLN A 261 9.92 11.25 -7.01
CA GLN A 261 10.08 12.52 -6.31
C GLN A 261 8.73 13.05 -5.81
N ASN A 262 7.66 12.89 -6.59
CA ASN A 262 6.31 13.27 -6.18
C ASN A 262 5.81 12.39 -5.02
N ILE A 263 6.17 11.10 -4.98
CA ILE A 263 5.88 10.22 -3.83
C ILE A 263 6.57 10.74 -2.56
N VAL A 264 7.86 11.10 -2.66
CA VAL A 264 8.61 11.69 -1.53
C VAL A 264 8.00 13.02 -1.10
N ASP A 265 7.73 13.92 -2.06
CA ASP A 265 7.17 15.25 -1.80
C ASP A 265 5.74 15.16 -1.23
N GLY A 266 4.96 14.16 -1.64
CA GLY A 266 3.64 13.85 -1.08
C GLY A 266 3.66 13.33 0.36
N GLY A 267 4.86 13.10 0.93
CA GLY A 267 5.05 12.74 2.33
C GLY A 267 4.79 11.28 2.67
N TRP A 268 4.77 10.39 1.69
CA TRP A 268 4.69 8.94 1.92
C TRP A 268 5.92 8.42 2.66
N GLN A 269 5.76 7.43 3.54
CA GLN A 269 6.86 6.80 4.28
C GLN A 269 7.38 5.56 3.58
N SER A 270 6.54 4.88 2.83
CA SER A 270 6.91 3.71 2.02
C SER A 270 6.17 3.68 0.68
N TRP A 271 6.77 2.96 -0.25
CA TRP A 271 6.18 2.67 -1.56
C TRP A 271 6.42 1.22 -1.92
N THR A 272 5.34 0.53 -2.30
CA THR A 272 5.38 -0.85 -2.78
C THR A 272 5.27 -0.85 -4.32
N PRO A 273 6.40 -0.91 -5.06
CA PRO A 273 6.43 -0.83 -6.51
C PRO A 273 6.16 -2.17 -7.19
N MET A 274 5.79 -2.10 -8.48
CA MET A 274 5.77 -3.25 -9.39
C MET A 274 7.16 -3.55 -9.97
N PRO A 275 7.44 -4.81 -10.42
CA PRO A 275 8.77 -5.28 -10.84
C PRO A 275 9.39 -4.59 -12.06
N MET A 276 8.63 -3.80 -12.84
CA MET A 276 9.16 -3.09 -14.00
C MET A 276 9.95 -1.82 -13.62
N ASN A 277 9.90 -1.39 -12.35
CA ASN A 277 10.66 -0.24 -11.85
C ASN A 277 12.06 -0.68 -11.41
N ASP A 278 13.09 0.14 -11.68
CA ASP A 278 14.45 -0.12 -11.19
C ASP A 278 14.57 0.21 -9.69
N THR A 279 14.04 -0.70 -8.87
CA THR A 279 14.00 -0.52 -7.40
C THR A 279 15.39 -0.41 -6.77
N HIS A 280 16.43 -0.95 -7.42
CA HIS A 280 17.80 -0.87 -6.93
C HIS A 280 18.38 0.54 -7.11
N ALA A 281 18.25 1.12 -8.30
CA ALA A 281 18.67 2.50 -8.55
C ALA A 281 17.86 3.50 -7.71
N LEU A 282 16.55 3.27 -7.56
CA LEU A 282 15.67 4.10 -6.74
C LEU A 282 16.06 4.02 -5.26
N TYR A 283 16.40 2.85 -4.74
CA TYR A 283 16.89 2.70 -3.37
C TYR A 283 18.20 3.49 -3.17
N GLU A 284 19.14 3.42 -4.11
CA GLU A 284 20.38 4.20 -3.99
C GLU A 284 20.14 5.69 -3.92
N LYS A 285 19.14 6.21 -4.62
CA LYS A 285 18.85 7.64 -4.70
C LYS A 285 17.91 8.15 -3.60
N TYR A 286 16.93 7.34 -3.19
CA TYR A 286 15.82 7.80 -2.34
C TYR A 286 15.61 6.99 -1.05
N GLY A 287 16.38 5.92 -0.84
CA GLY A 287 16.17 5.02 0.29
C GLY A 287 16.45 5.63 1.68
N ASP A 288 17.00 6.85 1.73
CA ASP A 288 17.13 7.67 2.94
C ASP A 288 15.88 8.51 3.26
N LYS A 289 14.93 8.59 2.31
CA LYS A 289 13.70 9.39 2.41
C LYS A 289 12.44 8.56 2.36
N LEU A 290 12.53 7.38 1.76
CA LEU A 290 11.39 6.52 1.46
C LEU A 290 11.81 5.06 1.60
N ILE A 291 11.06 4.25 2.35
CA ILE A 291 11.21 2.81 2.31
C ILE A 291 10.67 2.30 0.98
N ILE A 292 11.53 1.69 0.20
CA ILE A 292 11.17 1.14 -1.12
C ILE A 292 11.07 -0.37 -1.02
N GLY A 293 10.00 -0.94 -1.56
CA GLY A 293 9.89 -2.37 -1.79
C GLY A 293 10.89 -2.81 -2.85
N ILE A 294 11.91 -3.57 -2.45
CA ILE A 294 13.00 -3.99 -3.35
C ILE A 294 12.64 -5.28 -4.05
N VAL A 295 12.65 -5.25 -5.36
CA VAL A 295 12.59 -6.45 -6.20
C VAL A 295 13.96 -7.11 -6.15
N ALA A 296 14.04 -8.26 -5.47
CA ALA A 296 15.30 -8.96 -5.28
C ALA A 296 15.92 -9.43 -6.62
N ASP A 297 17.25 -9.49 -6.67
CA ASP A 297 17.94 -10.20 -7.74
C ASP A 297 17.43 -11.65 -7.80
N LYS A 298 17.41 -12.22 -9.01
CA LYS A 298 16.95 -13.61 -9.18
C LYS A 298 17.84 -14.57 -8.39
N TRP A 299 17.21 -15.41 -7.60
CA TRP A 299 17.83 -16.53 -6.89
C TRP A 299 16.94 -17.77 -7.03
N ASP A 300 17.53 -18.96 -6.88
CA ASP A 300 16.80 -20.21 -7.05
C ASP A 300 16.18 -20.68 -5.71
N PRO A 301 14.86 -20.66 -5.56
CA PRO A 301 14.20 -21.11 -4.33
C PRO A 301 14.31 -22.64 -4.11
N ASN A 302 14.80 -23.39 -5.10
CA ASN A 302 15.04 -24.83 -5.00
C ASN A 302 16.55 -25.17 -4.79
N ALA A 303 17.41 -24.14 -4.66
CA ALA A 303 18.81 -24.34 -4.32
C ALA A 303 18.97 -24.89 -2.89
N SER A 304 20.20 -25.20 -2.49
CA SER A 304 20.46 -25.64 -1.11
C SER A 304 20.08 -24.56 -0.08
N GLU A 305 19.76 -24.96 1.15
CA GLU A 305 19.46 -24.01 2.23
C GLU A 305 20.60 -23.01 2.47
N GLU A 306 21.85 -23.44 2.28
CA GLU A 306 23.02 -22.57 2.40
C GLU A 306 23.04 -21.50 1.31
N GLU A 307 22.75 -21.86 0.05
CA GLU A 307 22.67 -20.90 -1.06
C GLU A 307 21.49 -19.92 -0.89
N GLN A 308 20.34 -20.41 -0.41
CA GLN A 308 19.18 -19.56 -0.09
C GLN A 308 19.50 -18.57 1.05
N PHE A 309 20.17 -19.04 2.10
CA PHE A 309 20.63 -18.20 3.20
C PHE A 309 21.60 -17.10 2.71
N GLU A 310 22.62 -17.48 1.91
CA GLU A 310 23.57 -16.51 1.34
C GLU A 310 22.89 -15.50 0.41
N ALA A 311 21.83 -15.89 -0.32
CA ALA A 311 21.03 -14.96 -1.12
C ALA A 311 20.31 -13.93 -0.23
N GLY A 312 19.71 -14.37 0.86
CA GLY A 312 19.06 -13.49 1.85
C GLY A 312 20.05 -12.55 2.56
N LYS A 313 21.21 -13.08 2.92
CA LYS A 313 22.30 -12.31 3.51
C LYS A 313 22.78 -11.20 2.56
N LYS A 314 23.07 -11.52 1.31
CA LYS A 314 23.45 -10.53 0.28
C LYS A 314 22.40 -9.47 0.07
N PHE A 315 21.12 -9.86 0.10
CA PHE A 315 20.01 -8.90 0.02
C PHE A 315 20.07 -7.91 1.19
N ALA A 316 20.22 -8.39 2.43
CA ALA A 316 20.31 -7.52 3.60
C ALA A 316 21.56 -6.63 3.58
N GLU A 317 22.72 -7.17 3.24
CA GLU A 317 23.97 -6.39 3.12
C GLU A 317 23.84 -5.24 2.12
N LYS A 318 23.08 -5.45 1.04
CA LYS A 318 22.88 -4.45 -0.01
C LYS A 318 21.81 -3.41 0.38
N PHE A 319 20.71 -3.83 0.97
CA PHE A 319 19.49 -3.02 1.13
C PHE A 319 19.11 -2.71 2.58
N CYS A 320 19.98 -3.00 3.56
CA CYS A 320 19.79 -2.64 4.95
C CYS A 320 21.04 -1.91 5.46
N ARG A 321 21.00 -0.59 5.40
CA ARG A 321 22.10 0.28 5.82
C ARG A 321 21.61 1.26 6.88
N PRO A 322 22.45 1.78 7.76
CA PRO A 322 22.04 2.81 8.72
C PRO A 322 21.37 3.99 8.02
N GLY A 323 20.14 4.30 8.45
CA GLY A 323 19.33 5.39 7.88
C GLY A 323 18.79 5.13 6.46
N LYS A 324 18.94 3.90 5.91
CA LYS A 324 18.54 3.57 4.54
C LYS A 324 18.12 2.11 4.46
N VAL A 325 16.85 1.84 4.69
CA VAL A 325 16.30 0.49 4.77
C VAL A 325 15.32 0.24 3.63
N GLY A 326 15.59 -0.80 2.81
CA GLY A 326 14.61 -1.34 1.85
C GLY A 326 13.77 -2.43 2.48
N ALA A 327 12.59 -2.68 1.96
CA ALA A 327 11.77 -3.83 2.32
C ALA A 327 11.80 -4.88 1.19
N TYR A 328 11.73 -6.17 1.52
CA TYR A 328 11.58 -7.19 0.47
C TYR A 328 10.22 -7.07 -0.19
N SER A 329 10.18 -6.90 -1.51
CA SER A 329 8.92 -6.75 -2.25
C SER A 329 8.21 -8.09 -2.42
N MET A 330 6.91 -8.13 -2.13
CA MET A 330 6.06 -9.30 -2.42
C MET A 330 5.88 -9.57 -3.93
N TYR A 331 6.13 -8.58 -4.77
CA TYR A 331 5.95 -8.67 -6.23
C TYR A 331 7.16 -9.24 -6.96
N THR A 332 8.18 -9.73 -6.26
CA THR A 332 9.34 -10.38 -6.88
C THR A 332 8.97 -11.65 -7.66
N GLY A 333 7.83 -12.27 -7.33
CA GLY A 333 7.45 -13.59 -7.85
C GLY A 333 8.29 -14.75 -7.28
N ILE A 334 9.24 -14.47 -6.39
CA ILE A 334 10.10 -15.47 -5.73
C ILE A 334 9.57 -15.64 -4.29
N PRO A 335 9.26 -16.87 -3.85
CA PRO A 335 8.77 -17.12 -2.49
C PRO A 335 9.86 -16.82 -1.45
N VAL A 336 9.45 -16.34 -0.29
CA VAL A 336 10.34 -16.17 0.87
C VAL A 336 10.45 -17.52 1.58
N THR A 337 11.56 -18.25 1.34
CA THR A 337 11.85 -19.51 2.05
C THR A 337 12.41 -19.23 3.44
N ASP A 338 12.38 -20.24 4.32
CA ASP A 338 12.87 -20.12 5.69
C ASP A 338 14.37 -19.73 5.72
N ALA A 339 15.17 -20.36 4.86
CA ALA A 339 16.60 -20.08 4.79
C ALA A 339 16.90 -18.67 4.24
N PHE A 340 16.16 -18.23 3.22
CA PHE A 340 16.30 -16.88 2.67
C PHE A 340 15.90 -15.80 3.70
N ALA A 341 14.75 -15.99 4.35
CA ALA A 341 14.29 -15.08 5.40
C ALA A 341 15.28 -15.04 6.58
N ARG A 342 15.84 -16.19 6.96
CA ARG A 342 16.87 -16.25 7.99
C ARG A 342 18.12 -15.46 7.60
N GLY A 343 18.53 -15.53 6.35
CA GLY A 343 19.65 -14.73 5.82
C GLY A 343 19.41 -13.25 5.93
N ILE A 344 18.20 -12.77 5.56
CA ILE A 344 17.79 -11.36 5.73
C ILE A 344 17.77 -10.99 7.21
N TYR A 345 17.06 -11.76 8.02
CA TYR A 345 16.84 -11.43 9.44
C TYR A 345 18.16 -11.37 10.22
N GLU A 346 18.93 -12.47 10.21
CA GLU A 346 20.18 -12.58 10.96
C GLU A 346 21.18 -11.51 10.57
N THR A 347 21.30 -11.23 9.27
CA THR A 347 22.24 -10.21 8.78
C THR A 347 21.81 -8.83 9.17
N SER A 348 20.55 -8.46 8.91
CA SER A 348 20.05 -7.12 9.23
C SER A 348 20.03 -6.84 10.74
N ARG A 349 19.79 -7.86 11.60
CA ARG A 349 19.89 -7.74 13.05
C ARG A 349 21.29 -7.38 13.52
N LYS A 350 22.34 -7.80 12.81
CA LYS A 350 23.74 -7.49 13.11
C LYS A 350 24.19 -6.14 12.54
N LEU A 351 23.43 -5.57 11.60
CA LEU A 351 23.67 -4.26 11.00
C LEU A 351 22.92 -3.12 11.74
N SER A 352 21.99 -3.46 12.66
CA SER A 352 21.14 -2.54 13.40
C SER A 352 21.85 -1.88 14.59
#